data_57d914586c88c166d660628a9c80a7ce
#
_entry.id   57d914586c88c166d660628a9c80a7ce
#
_cell.length_a   1.000
_cell.length_b   1.000
_cell.length_c   1.000
_cell.angle_alpha   90.00
_cell.angle_beta   90.00
_cell.angle_gamma   90.00
#
_symmetry.space_group_name_H-M   'P 1'
#
loop_
_entity.id
_entity.type
_entity.pdbx_description
1 polymer ?
#
loop_
_entity_poly.entity_id
_entity_poly.type
_entity_poly.pdbx_seq_one_letter_code
_entity_poly.pdbx_strand_id
1 'polypeptide(L)'
;MTLNDVKKSIVREALPKPNILQLSEYDITQKIMDSLTNACHRSVLFSITKDSKDAPKIAEELNISLSAVYKTLVKLEELTLVEIEKFNFVEGKKVKLYKSRIGRAEITFDNNDATLHLYPNTSHDN
;
A
#
# COMPACT_ATOMS: atom_id res chain seq x y z
N MET A 1 3.05 -21.79 -16.04
CA MET A 1 3.63 -20.84 -15.08
C MET A 1 3.26 -21.23 -13.66
N THR A 2 4.22 -21.26 -12.78
CA THR A 2 3.96 -21.58 -11.38
C THR A 2 3.49 -20.33 -10.64
N LEU A 3 2.82 -20.53 -9.53
CA LEU A 3 2.37 -19.44 -8.67
C LEU A 3 3.56 -18.61 -8.19
N ASN A 4 4.70 -19.24 -7.88
CA ASN A 4 5.88 -18.54 -7.42
C ASN A 4 6.46 -17.61 -8.48
N ASP A 5 6.48 -18.03 -9.73
CA ASP A 5 6.99 -17.20 -10.83
C ASP A 5 6.13 -15.96 -11.01
N VAL A 6 4.82 -16.11 -10.92
CA VAL A 6 3.88 -15.01 -11.03
C VAL A 6 4.09 -14.03 -9.89
N LYS A 7 4.20 -14.51 -8.67
CA LYS A 7 4.39 -13.65 -7.50
C LYS A 7 5.67 -12.85 -7.61
N LYS A 8 6.77 -13.47 -8.03
CA LYS A 8 8.04 -12.78 -8.19
C LYS A 8 7.94 -11.66 -9.21
N SER A 9 7.38 -11.97 -10.36
CA SER A 9 7.26 -11.01 -11.46
C SER A 9 6.42 -9.81 -11.03
N ILE A 10 5.25 -10.05 -10.46
CA ILE A 10 4.30 -9.01 -10.12
C ILE A 10 4.84 -8.07 -9.06
N VAL A 11 5.40 -8.61 -7.98
CA VAL A 11 5.90 -7.78 -6.89
C VAL A 11 7.09 -6.93 -7.35
N ARG A 12 7.99 -7.50 -8.16
CA ARG A 12 9.14 -6.77 -8.66
C ARG A 12 8.79 -5.66 -9.64
N GLU A 13 7.78 -5.88 -10.47
CA GLU A 13 7.37 -4.88 -11.46
C GLU A 13 6.66 -3.70 -10.82
N ALA A 14 5.86 -3.95 -9.77
CA ALA A 14 5.02 -2.93 -9.18
C ALA A 14 5.73 -2.07 -8.16
N LEU A 15 6.68 -2.64 -7.40
CA LEU A 15 7.27 -1.96 -6.25
C LEU A 15 8.79 -2.13 -6.26
N PRO A 16 9.54 -1.16 -5.68
CA PRO A 16 10.94 -1.38 -5.42
C PRO A 16 11.11 -2.63 -4.57
N LYS A 17 12.23 -3.28 -4.70
CA LYS A 17 12.50 -4.50 -3.95
C LYS A 17 12.30 -4.24 -2.44
N PRO A 18 11.35 -4.90 -1.79
CA PRO A 18 11.13 -4.67 -0.38
C PRO A 18 12.28 -5.21 0.45
N ASN A 19 12.55 -4.55 1.56
CA ASN A 19 13.58 -4.99 2.49
C ASN A 19 12.98 -5.99 3.49
N ILE A 20 12.61 -7.16 2.99
CA ILE A 20 11.97 -8.20 3.80
C ILE A 20 12.73 -9.49 3.64
N LEU A 21 13.91 -9.51 4.18
CA LEU A 21 14.84 -10.60 3.96
C LEU A 21 14.39 -11.94 4.54
N GLN A 22 13.45 -11.91 5.46
CA GLN A 22 13.07 -13.10 6.21
C GLN A 22 11.73 -13.69 5.80
N LEU A 23 11.02 -13.05 4.87
CA LEU A 23 9.75 -13.54 4.39
C LEU A 23 9.91 -14.09 2.98
N SER A 24 9.26 -15.22 2.71
CA SER A 24 9.20 -15.74 1.36
C SER A 24 8.33 -14.84 0.51
N GLU A 25 8.50 -14.89 -0.81
CA GLU A 25 7.64 -14.13 -1.72
C GLU A 25 6.17 -14.55 -1.59
N TYR A 26 5.93 -15.81 -1.27
CA TYR A 26 4.58 -16.28 -1.00
C TYR A 26 3.96 -15.54 0.17
N ASP A 27 4.69 -15.43 1.28
CA ASP A 27 4.18 -14.79 2.49
C ASP A 27 3.89 -13.30 2.24
N ILE A 28 4.77 -12.63 1.51
CA ILE A 28 4.59 -11.21 1.18
C ILE A 28 3.36 -11.03 0.30
N THR A 29 3.24 -11.85 -0.74
CA THR A 29 2.11 -11.77 -1.66
C THR A 29 0.80 -12.00 -0.92
N GLN A 30 0.77 -13.00 -0.05
CA GLN A 30 -0.42 -13.30 0.75
C GLN A 30 -0.78 -12.13 1.66
N LYS A 31 0.21 -11.53 2.30
CA LYS A 31 -0.02 -10.38 3.19
C LYS A 31 -0.53 -9.17 2.42
N ILE A 32 -0.01 -8.93 1.22
CA ILE A 32 -0.49 -7.84 0.38
C ILE A 32 -1.96 -8.10 -0.02
N MET A 33 -2.28 -9.33 -0.44
CA MET A 33 -3.66 -9.67 -0.78
C MET A 33 -4.59 -9.52 0.42
N ASP A 34 -4.15 -9.94 1.60
CA ASP A 34 -4.94 -9.80 2.83
C ASP A 34 -5.23 -8.32 3.12
N SER A 35 -4.23 -7.47 2.93
CA SER A 35 -4.39 -6.04 3.14
C SER A 35 -5.35 -5.42 2.12
N LEU A 36 -5.19 -5.79 0.84
CA LEU A 36 -6.03 -5.24 -0.24
C LEU A 36 -7.49 -5.70 -0.16
N THR A 37 -7.74 -6.85 0.42
CA THR A 37 -9.12 -7.33 0.61
C THR A 37 -9.76 -6.83 1.90
N ASN A 38 -8.99 -6.17 2.76
CA ASN A 38 -9.49 -5.49 3.93
C ASN A 38 -10.02 -4.12 3.52
N ALA A 39 -11.30 -3.85 3.74
CA ALA A 39 -11.94 -2.63 3.26
C ALA A 39 -11.29 -1.36 3.85
N CYS A 40 -10.93 -1.38 5.13
CA CYS A 40 -10.29 -0.23 5.77
C CYS A 40 -8.91 0.03 5.18
N HIS A 41 -8.08 -1.00 5.04
CA HIS A 41 -6.74 -0.87 4.46
C HIS A 41 -6.81 -0.36 3.03
N ARG A 42 -7.71 -0.94 2.26
CA ARG A 42 -7.90 -0.53 0.86
C ARG A 42 -8.35 0.92 0.75
N SER A 43 -9.27 1.35 1.61
CA SER A 43 -9.74 2.73 1.61
C SER A 43 -8.63 3.71 1.94
N VAL A 44 -7.82 3.42 2.95
CA VAL A 44 -6.69 4.26 3.31
C VAL A 44 -5.70 4.34 2.15
N LEU A 45 -5.33 3.19 1.59
CA LEU A 45 -4.36 3.13 0.51
C LEU A 45 -4.80 3.96 -0.70
N PHE A 46 -6.02 3.77 -1.15
CA PHE A 46 -6.48 4.44 -2.36
C PHE A 46 -6.92 5.89 -2.12
N SER A 47 -7.11 6.31 -0.86
CA SER A 47 -7.39 7.71 -0.54
C SER A 47 -6.19 8.62 -0.80
N ILE A 48 -4.99 8.05 -0.86
CA ILE A 48 -3.74 8.80 -1.04
C ILE A 48 -3.07 8.47 -2.37
N THR A 49 -3.84 8.10 -3.36
CA THR A 49 -3.32 7.80 -4.69
C THR A 49 -3.00 9.08 -5.47
N LYS A 50 -3.89 10.05 -5.44
CA LYS A 50 -3.69 11.31 -6.15
C LYS A 50 -2.86 12.30 -5.36
N ASP A 51 -3.25 12.54 -4.13
CA ASP A 51 -2.62 13.56 -3.28
C ASP A 51 -2.07 12.91 -2.02
N SER A 52 -0.88 13.29 -1.64
CA SER A 52 -0.34 12.86 -0.35
C SER A 52 -1.09 13.56 0.77
N LYS A 53 -1.28 12.85 1.88
CA LYS A 53 -2.06 13.35 3.02
C LYS A 53 -1.44 12.89 4.32
N ASP A 54 -1.62 13.70 5.35
CA ASP A 54 -1.27 13.28 6.70
C ASP A 54 -2.35 12.37 7.28
N ALA A 55 -2.04 11.70 8.36
CA ALA A 55 -2.96 10.76 8.99
C ALA A 55 -4.27 11.42 9.47
N PRO A 56 -4.24 12.60 10.11
CA PRO A 56 -5.49 13.27 10.48
C PRO A 56 -6.40 13.58 9.30
N LYS A 57 -5.83 13.97 8.18
CA LYS A 57 -6.62 14.25 6.97
C LYS A 57 -7.28 12.99 6.44
N ILE A 58 -6.55 11.88 6.41
CA ILE A 58 -7.10 10.59 6.00
C ILE A 58 -8.26 10.18 6.92
N ALA A 59 -8.05 10.31 8.23
CA ALA A 59 -9.07 9.95 9.22
C ALA A 59 -10.34 10.77 9.02
N GLU A 60 -10.19 12.07 8.80
CA GLU A 60 -11.32 12.97 8.57
C GLU A 60 -12.07 12.60 7.29
N GLU A 61 -11.36 12.42 6.18
CA GLU A 61 -11.99 12.13 4.90
C GLU A 61 -12.70 10.78 4.87
N LEU A 62 -12.13 9.78 5.53
CA LEU A 62 -12.71 8.44 5.56
C LEU A 62 -13.66 8.21 6.73
N ASN A 63 -13.74 9.18 7.63
CA ASN A 63 -14.57 9.09 8.82
C ASN A 63 -14.25 7.85 9.65
N ILE A 64 -12.97 7.65 9.90
CA ILE A 64 -12.47 6.57 10.76
C ILE A 64 -11.57 7.17 11.82
N SER A 65 -11.27 6.41 12.88
CA SER A 65 -10.44 6.92 13.96
C SER A 65 -9.00 7.13 13.50
N LEU A 66 -8.34 8.12 14.11
CA LEU A 66 -6.93 8.37 13.86
C LEU A 66 -6.08 7.15 14.20
N SER A 67 -6.44 6.46 15.28
CA SER A 67 -5.76 5.23 15.68
C SER A 67 -5.83 4.15 14.60
N ALA A 68 -7.00 3.98 13.97
CA ALA A 68 -7.17 3.02 12.88
C ALA A 68 -6.31 3.41 11.67
N VAL A 69 -6.22 4.71 11.37
CA VAL A 69 -5.38 5.19 10.27
C VAL A 69 -3.92 4.87 10.53
N TYR A 70 -3.41 5.17 11.72
CA TYR A 70 -2.00 4.89 12.04
C TYR A 70 -1.68 3.40 11.99
N LYS A 71 -2.55 2.55 12.52
CA LYS A 71 -2.35 1.10 12.47
C LYS A 71 -2.29 0.62 11.01
N THR A 72 -3.18 1.14 10.19
CA THR A 72 -3.24 0.78 8.78
C THR A 72 -2.00 1.26 8.04
N LEU A 73 -1.57 2.51 8.27
CA LEU A 73 -0.39 3.06 7.61
C LEU A 73 0.87 2.28 7.97
N VAL A 74 1.02 1.87 9.23
CA VAL A 74 2.16 1.04 9.64
C VAL A 74 2.16 -0.27 8.84
N LYS A 75 1.01 -0.90 8.71
CA LYS A 75 0.89 -2.15 7.97
C LYS A 75 1.19 -1.97 6.49
N LEU A 76 0.63 -0.93 5.89
CA LEU A 76 0.86 -0.66 4.47
C LEU A 76 2.32 -0.28 4.19
N GLU A 77 2.95 0.43 5.12
CA GLU A 77 4.35 0.81 4.98
C GLU A 77 5.26 -0.42 5.08
N GLU A 78 4.96 -1.34 5.99
CA GLU A 78 5.69 -2.60 6.11
C GLU A 78 5.63 -3.43 4.82
N LEU A 79 4.50 -3.36 4.13
CA LEU A 79 4.31 -4.05 2.86
C LEU A 79 4.82 -3.26 1.66
N THR A 80 5.41 -2.09 1.90
CA THR A 80 5.92 -1.17 0.88
C THR A 80 4.85 -0.65 -0.08
N LEU A 81 3.61 -0.63 0.36
CA LEU A 81 2.50 -0.13 -0.46
C LEU A 81 2.29 1.37 -0.36
N VAL A 82 2.82 1.99 0.71
CA VAL A 82 2.80 3.45 0.87
C VAL A 82 4.19 3.94 1.19
N GLU A 83 4.41 5.22 0.94
CA GLU A 83 5.66 5.89 1.27
C GLU A 83 5.36 7.25 1.88
N ILE A 84 6.33 7.80 2.58
CA ILE A 84 6.27 9.19 3.03
C ILE A 84 6.81 10.01 1.87
N GLU A 85 5.93 10.72 1.17
CA GLU A 85 6.33 11.49 0.00
C GLU A 85 7.09 12.75 0.39
N LYS A 86 6.61 13.42 1.42
CA LYS A 86 7.22 14.66 1.89
C LYS A 86 6.76 14.95 3.32
N PHE A 87 7.39 15.95 3.91
CA PHE A 87 7.01 16.44 5.23
C PHE A 87 6.43 17.84 5.10
N ASN A 88 5.50 18.15 5.97
CA ASN A 88 4.92 19.48 6.06
C ASN A 88 5.08 19.97 7.50
N PHE A 89 4.95 21.26 7.72
CA PHE A 89 4.98 21.82 9.07
C PHE A 89 3.61 22.40 9.40
N VAL A 90 3.03 21.92 10.47
CA VAL A 90 1.73 22.39 10.96
C VAL A 90 1.94 22.81 12.41
N GLU A 91 1.73 24.08 12.68
CA GLU A 91 1.92 24.65 14.01
C GLU A 91 3.30 24.33 14.61
N GLY A 92 4.33 24.44 13.76
CA GLY A 92 5.71 24.17 14.18
C GLY A 92 6.08 22.70 14.29
N LYS A 93 5.17 21.80 14.00
CA LYS A 93 5.43 20.35 14.07
C LYS A 93 5.60 19.77 12.67
N LYS A 94 6.57 18.87 12.56
CA LYS A 94 6.83 18.15 11.31
C LYS A 94 5.80 17.04 11.15
N VAL A 95 5.10 17.06 10.03
CA VAL A 95 4.01 16.12 9.74
C VAL A 95 4.34 15.32 8.49
N LYS A 96 4.14 14.02 8.55
CA LYS A 96 4.39 13.11 7.43
C LYS A 96 3.21 13.14 6.47
N LEU A 97 3.50 13.26 5.18
CA LEU A 97 2.50 13.17 4.12
C LEU A 97 2.71 11.85 3.38
N TYR A 98 1.72 10.99 3.45
CA TYR A 98 1.77 9.64 2.90
C TYR A 98 1.18 9.60 1.50
N LYS A 99 1.78 8.79 0.65
CA LYS A 99 1.35 8.60 -0.75
C LYS A 99 1.30 7.11 -1.06
N SER A 100 0.30 6.68 -1.79
CA SER A 100 0.24 5.30 -2.27
C SER A 100 1.30 5.08 -3.34
N ARG A 101 1.95 3.93 -3.28
CA ARG A 101 2.93 3.52 -4.31
C ARG A 101 2.26 2.79 -5.45
N ILE A 102 1.03 2.33 -5.26
CA ILE A 102 0.28 1.62 -6.30
C ILE A 102 -0.96 2.41 -6.68
N GLY A 103 -1.28 2.38 -7.96
CA GLY A 103 -2.48 3.03 -8.49
C GLY A 103 -3.61 2.06 -8.77
N ARG A 104 -3.27 0.79 -8.92
CA ARG A 104 -4.25 -0.24 -9.26
C ARG A 104 -3.74 -1.59 -8.80
N ALA A 105 -4.64 -2.45 -8.40
CA ALA A 105 -4.31 -3.84 -8.05
C ALA A 105 -5.38 -4.75 -8.63
N GLU A 106 -4.95 -5.91 -9.11
CA GLU A 106 -5.85 -6.93 -9.60
C GLU A 106 -5.51 -8.25 -8.92
N ILE A 107 -6.53 -8.95 -8.46
CA ILE A 107 -6.38 -10.29 -7.89
C ILE A 107 -7.23 -11.21 -8.75
N THR A 108 -6.60 -12.25 -9.27
CA THR A 108 -7.28 -13.23 -10.14
C THR A 108 -7.11 -14.61 -9.56
N PHE A 109 -8.21 -15.36 -9.54
CA PHE A 109 -8.19 -16.76 -9.12
C PHE A 109 -8.46 -17.63 -10.35
N ASP A 110 -7.58 -18.61 -10.56
CA ASP A 110 -7.67 -19.53 -11.67
C ASP A 110 -7.19 -20.90 -11.21
N ASN A 111 -8.05 -21.89 -11.23
CA ASN A 111 -7.74 -23.28 -10.81
C ASN A 111 -7.23 -23.36 -9.40
N ASN A 112 -7.30 -22.85 -8.46
CA ASN A 112 -6.71 -22.84 -7.12
C ASN A 112 -5.50 -21.93 -7.00
N ASP A 113 -5.10 -21.27 -8.10
CA ASP A 113 -4.03 -20.31 -8.06
C ASP A 113 -4.57 -18.90 -7.91
N ALA A 114 -3.86 -18.10 -7.13
CA ALA A 114 -4.14 -16.68 -7.00
C ALA A 114 -3.01 -15.89 -7.63
N THR A 115 -3.36 -14.91 -8.46
CA THR A 115 -2.40 -14.03 -9.12
C THR A 115 -2.66 -12.61 -8.68
N LEU A 116 -1.61 -11.94 -8.23
CA LEU A 116 -1.68 -10.54 -7.82
C LEU A 116 -0.89 -9.69 -8.82
N HIS A 117 -1.57 -8.72 -9.42
CA HIS A 117 -0.94 -7.72 -10.26
C HIS A 117 -1.04 -6.35 -9.57
N LEU A 118 0.11 -5.73 -9.37
CA LEU A 118 0.21 -4.39 -8.79
C LEU A 118 0.73 -3.43 -9.85
N TYR A 119 0.04 -2.34 -10.04
CA TYR A 119 0.43 -1.31 -11.01
C TYR A 119 0.93 -0.08 -10.25
N PRO A 120 2.12 0.43 -10.63
CA PRO A 120 2.67 1.60 -9.95
C PRO A 120 1.75 2.80 -10.02
N ASN A 121 1.80 3.63 -9.00
CA ASN A 121 1.07 4.89 -9.01
C ASN A 121 1.83 5.89 -9.89
N THR A 122 1.19 6.35 -10.94
CA THR A 122 1.77 7.32 -11.86
C THR A 122 1.31 8.75 -11.57
N SER A 123 0.46 8.94 -10.57
CA SER A 123 0.03 10.27 -10.16
C SER A 123 1.12 10.97 -9.36
N HIS A 124 1.37 12.22 -9.69
CA HIS A 124 2.33 13.04 -8.98
C HIS A 124 1.69 14.30 -8.49
N ASP A 125 2.03 14.72 -7.25
CA ASP A 125 1.62 16.00 -6.73
C ASP A 125 2.48 17.08 -7.39
N ASN A 126 1.85 18.13 -7.84
CA ASN A 126 2.56 19.28 -8.40
C ASN A 126 2.65 20.42 -7.41
#